data_8fc4abb1d1f8b1a5a093529dad9f8e6d
#
_entry.id   8fc4abb1d1f8b1a5a093529dad9f8e6d
#
_cell.length_a   1.000
_cell.length_b   1.000
_cell.length_c   1.000
_cell.angle_alpha   90.00
_cell.angle_beta   90.00
_cell.angle_gamma   90.00
#
_symmetry.space_group_name_H-M   'P 1'
#
loop_
_entity.id
_entity.type
_entity.pdbx_description
1 polymer ?
#
loop_
_entity_poly.entity_id
_entity_poly.type
_entity_poly.pdbx_seq_one_letter_code
_entity_poly.pdbx_strand_id
1 'polypeptide(L)'
;MTQNLVLNATWEGLISSNFSGLQENPLAHQNITYVDFYLHKPSVAAVFTVSYLLIFLVCMVGNGVVCFIVLRSKNMRTVTNLFILNLAISDLLVGIFCMPTTLVDNIITGWPFGSVVCKLSGMVQGISVSASVFTLVAIAVDRFRCIVYPFKQKLTIATSKLIIVIIWVLAVSIMCPSGVMLQVTKEHRVRIVLGRNNNTRPFYWCRENWPNQEMRKVYTTVLFANIYLAPLSLIVIMYARIGFTLFKTTIPPLRGSGIVSGEGSGNNKPSMEGRLTISRKKKERVIMMLLVVALLFILSWLPLWTLMMLSDYASLTEHQYRVINIYVYPLAHWLAFFNSSVNPIIYGFFNENFRRGFQAAFKFQLCSADIEHQKTYLHRIRANAVLPVQPATLSRSGSGLGSVLVGNGKCSYQEAECLAGKGDIKEQDLIMEDLEKVSQI
;
A
#
# COMPACT_ATOMS: atom_id res chain seq x y z
N MET A 1 0.34 34.42 -22.04
CA MET A 1 -0.84 35.30 -22.06
C MET A 1 -2.15 34.54 -21.78
N THR A 2 -2.31 33.30 -22.23
CA THR A 2 -3.51 32.47 -22.02
C THR A 2 -3.70 31.95 -20.60
N GLN A 3 -2.64 31.79 -19.80
CA GLN A 3 -2.74 31.38 -18.39
C GLN A 3 -3.35 32.45 -17.46
N ASN A 4 -3.25 33.73 -17.80
CA ASN A 4 -3.83 34.79 -17.00
C ASN A 4 -5.34 34.92 -17.21
N LEU A 5 -5.86 34.53 -18.37
CA LEU A 5 -7.29 34.51 -18.67
C LEU A 5 -8.03 33.36 -17.98
N VAL A 6 -7.40 32.18 -17.88
CA VAL A 6 -7.99 31.01 -17.22
C VAL A 6 -8.14 31.23 -15.70
N LEU A 7 -7.21 31.96 -15.07
CA LEU A 7 -7.26 32.26 -13.63
C LEU A 7 -8.38 33.30 -13.30
N ASN A 8 -8.59 34.28 -14.15
CA ASN A 8 -9.63 35.30 -13.89
C ASN A 8 -11.04 34.71 -13.94
N ALA A 9 -11.24 33.71 -14.78
CA ALA A 9 -12.55 33.15 -15.02
C ALA A 9 -12.93 32.02 -14.02
N THR A 10 -11.96 31.30 -13.44
CA THR A 10 -12.22 30.18 -12.51
C THR A 10 -12.86 30.61 -11.19
N TRP A 11 -12.75 31.88 -10.81
CA TRP A 11 -13.14 32.34 -9.49
C TRP A 11 -14.35 33.28 -9.46
N GLU A 12 -14.76 33.84 -10.60
CA GLU A 12 -15.95 34.73 -10.65
C GLU A 12 -17.25 33.99 -10.27
N GLY A 13 -17.34 32.71 -10.49
CA GLY A 13 -18.53 31.93 -10.15
C GLY A 13 -18.65 31.44 -8.68
N LEU A 14 -17.61 31.61 -7.84
CA LEU A 14 -17.68 31.33 -6.40
C LEU A 14 -18.18 32.52 -5.57
N ILE A 15 -18.29 33.73 -6.18
CA ILE A 15 -18.54 35.02 -5.49
C ILE A 15 -20.03 35.39 -5.44
N SER A 16 -20.91 34.60 -6.03
CA SER A 16 -22.34 34.97 -6.21
C SER A 16 -23.21 34.77 -4.97
N SER A 17 -22.77 35.09 -3.77
CA SER A 17 -23.74 35.47 -2.71
C SER A 17 -23.01 36.05 -1.50
N ASN A 18 -23.31 37.30 -1.19
CA ASN A 18 -23.04 38.03 0.05
C ASN A 18 -21.72 38.81 0.17
N PHE A 19 -21.49 39.81 -0.70
CA PHE A 19 -20.64 40.93 -0.30
C PHE A 19 -21.12 42.25 -0.93
N SER A 20 -22.18 42.82 -0.38
CA SER A 20 -22.54 44.21 -0.55
C SER A 20 -22.10 45.00 0.67
N GLY A 21 -21.01 45.72 0.55
CA GLY A 21 -20.61 46.68 1.56
C GLY A 21 -19.12 46.76 1.90
N LEU A 22 -18.28 47.14 0.94
CA LEU A 22 -16.95 47.69 1.25
C LEU A 22 -16.68 48.86 0.30
N GLN A 23 -16.45 50.01 0.89
CA GLN A 23 -16.20 51.31 0.28
C GLN A 23 -14.87 51.29 -0.49
N GLU A 24 -14.92 51.67 -1.78
CA GLU A 24 -13.78 51.69 -2.70
C GLU A 24 -12.79 52.81 -2.39
N ASN A 25 -11.50 52.45 -2.33
CA ASN A 25 -10.39 53.38 -2.45
C ASN A 25 -9.87 53.37 -3.89
N PRO A 26 -9.75 54.54 -4.60
CA PRO A 26 -9.55 54.59 -6.06
C PRO A 26 -8.07 54.60 -6.49
N LEU A 27 -7.17 53.85 -5.88
CA LEU A 27 -5.78 53.76 -6.33
C LEU A 27 -5.36 52.30 -6.45
N ALA A 28 -5.22 51.86 -7.72
CA ALA A 28 -4.82 50.54 -8.18
C ALA A 28 -5.95 49.49 -8.19
N HIS A 29 -6.75 49.45 -9.23
CA HIS A 29 -7.61 48.32 -9.62
C HIS A 29 -6.76 47.06 -9.96
N GLN A 30 -6.20 46.42 -8.97
CA GLN A 30 -5.91 45.00 -9.05
C GLN A 30 -7.19 44.29 -8.56
N ASN A 31 -7.96 43.69 -9.47
CA ASN A 31 -9.11 42.87 -9.13
C ASN A 31 -8.61 41.67 -8.28
N ILE A 32 -8.69 41.84 -6.94
CA ILE A 32 -8.34 40.78 -5.99
C ILE A 32 -9.57 39.90 -5.82
N THR A 33 -9.42 38.62 -6.15
CA THR A 33 -10.46 37.60 -5.95
C THR A 33 -10.34 37.01 -4.54
N TYR A 34 -11.45 37.00 -3.82
CA TYR A 34 -11.53 36.38 -2.49
C TYR A 34 -12.16 34.99 -2.60
N VAL A 35 -11.56 34.00 -1.92
CA VAL A 35 -12.00 32.63 -1.95
C VAL A 35 -12.13 32.09 -0.53
N ASP A 36 -13.04 31.16 -0.34
CA ASP A 36 -13.28 30.53 0.95
C ASP A 36 -12.11 29.62 1.35
N PHE A 37 -11.91 29.46 2.66
CA PHE A 37 -10.86 28.61 3.22
C PHE A 37 -11.10 27.11 2.92
N TYR A 38 -12.35 26.64 2.93
CA TYR A 38 -12.71 25.27 2.61
C TYR A 38 -13.23 25.15 1.18
N LEU A 39 -12.68 24.18 0.43
CA LEU A 39 -13.12 23.87 -0.95
C LEU A 39 -14.53 23.31 -1.01
N HIS A 40 -14.95 22.60 0.05
CA HIS A 40 -16.19 21.84 0.09
C HIS A 40 -17.06 22.18 1.30
N LYS A 41 -18.36 21.90 1.19
CA LYS A 41 -19.27 21.92 2.34
C LYS A 41 -18.78 20.92 3.41
N PRO A 42 -19.04 21.16 4.71
CA PRO A 42 -18.55 20.30 5.80
C PRO A 42 -18.92 18.83 5.66
N SER A 43 -20.09 18.53 5.11
CA SER A 43 -20.52 17.13 4.86
C SER A 43 -19.65 16.42 3.83
N VAL A 44 -19.27 17.09 2.74
CA VAL A 44 -18.41 16.53 1.70
C VAL A 44 -16.98 16.38 2.23
N ALA A 45 -16.47 17.38 2.94
CA ALA A 45 -15.15 17.30 3.58
C ALA A 45 -15.08 16.14 4.59
N ALA A 46 -16.14 15.90 5.36
CA ALA A 46 -16.22 14.77 6.29
C ALA A 46 -16.14 13.43 5.57
N VAL A 47 -16.86 13.26 4.44
CA VAL A 47 -16.82 12.04 3.63
C VAL A 47 -15.41 11.80 3.08
N PHE A 48 -14.73 12.83 2.54
CA PHE A 48 -13.35 12.72 2.11
C PHE A 48 -12.43 12.31 3.27
N THR A 49 -12.54 12.98 4.41
CA THR A 49 -11.71 12.68 5.59
C THR A 49 -11.88 11.23 6.04
N VAL A 50 -13.11 10.76 6.21
CA VAL A 50 -13.37 9.39 6.66
C VAL A 50 -12.87 8.36 5.65
N SER A 51 -13.13 8.57 4.34
CA SER A 51 -12.69 7.64 3.30
C SER A 51 -11.17 7.57 3.17
N TYR A 52 -10.46 8.71 3.25
CA TYR A 52 -8.99 8.74 3.23
C TYR A 52 -8.37 8.14 4.49
N LEU A 53 -8.95 8.38 5.68
CA LEU A 53 -8.49 7.75 6.92
C LEU A 53 -8.63 6.23 6.87
N LEU A 54 -9.73 5.72 6.31
CA LEU A 54 -9.95 4.29 6.17
C LEU A 54 -8.88 3.65 5.28
N ILE A 55 -8.66 4.18 4.06
CA ILE A 55 -7.63 3.63 3.16
C ILE A 55 -6.22 3.80 3.72
N PHE A 56 -5.94 4.91 4.43
CA PHE A 56 -4.67 5.14 5.11
C PHE A 56 -4.39 4.06 6.17
N LEU A 57 -5.35 3.80 7.07
CA LEU A 57 -5.20 2.79 8.11
C LEU A 57 -5.00 1.39 7.52
N VAL A 58 -5.80 1.01 6.52
CA VAL A 58 -5.67 -0.28 5.84
C VAL A 58 -4.32 -0.38 5.12
N CYS A 59 -3.86 0.69 4.47
CA CYS A 59 -2.56 0.74 3.80
C CYS A 59 -1.41 0.55 4.81
N MET A 60 -1.40 1.33 5.90
CA MET A 60 -0.32 1.33 6.88
C MET A 60 -0.24 0.00 7.64
N VAL A 61 -1.37 -0.50 8.15
CA VAL A 61 -1.42 -1.76 8.90
C VAL A 61 -1.14 -2.94 7.96
N GLY A 62 -1.82 -3.00 6.83
CA GLY A 62 -1.71 -4.12 5.89
C GLY A 62 -0.30 -4.29 5.33
N ASN A 63 0.27 -3.22 4.77
CA ASN A 63 1.63 -3.27 4.20
C ASN A 63 2.70 -3.39 5.30
N GLY A 64 2.50 -2.78 6.48
CA GLY A 64 3.37 -2.96 7.62
C GLY A 64 3.47 -4.42 8.06
N VAL A 65 2.33 -5.13 8.13
CA VAL A 65 2.30 -6.57 8.46
C VAL A 65 2.93 -7.41 7.35
N VAL A 66 2.73 -7.08 6.07
CA VAL A 66 3.44 -7.76 4.94
C VAL A 66 4.95 -7.63 5.10
N CYS A 67 5.46 -6.41 5.36
CA CYS A 67 6.87 -6.18 5.63
C CYS A 67 7.37 -7.01 6.82
N PHE A 68 6.62 -7.02 7.92
CA PHE A 68 6.96 -7.78 9.13
C PHE A 68 7.08 -9.28 8.84
N ILE A 69 6.09 -9.88 8.15
CA ILE A 69 6.05 -11.31 7.81
C ILE A 69 7.29 -11.70 6.96
N VAL A 70 7.57 -10.94 5.88
CA VAL A 70 8.67 -11.29 4.96
C VAL A 70 10.04 -11.08 5.62
N LEU A 71 10.21 -10.04 6.44
CA LEU A 71 11.47 -9.76 7.12
C LEU A 71 11.74 -10.71 8.29
N ARG A 72 10.70 -11.13 9.02
CA ARG A 72 10.81 -11.98 10.21
C ARG A 72 11.06 -13.44 9.87
N SER A 73 10.39 -14.00 8.86
CA SER A 73 10.46 -15.40 8.49
C SER A 73 11.50 -15.66 7.40
N LYS A 74 12.50 -16.51 7.67
CA LYS A 74 13.51 -16.92 6.68
C LYS A 74 12.88 -17.64 5.50
N ASN A 75 11.86 -18.47 5.76
CA ASN A 75 11.14 -19.26 4.75
C ASN A 75 10.28 -18.39 3.81
N MET A 76 9.94 -17.18 4.22
CA MET A 76 9.22 -16.21 3.39
C MET A 76 10.13 -15.37 2.47
N ARG A 77 11.45 -15.53 2.55
CA ARG A 77 12.41 -14.76 1.73
C ARG A 77 12.65 -15.39 0.37
N THR A 78 11.59 -15.62 -0.39
CA THR A 78 11.67 -16.05 -1.80
C THR A 78 11.80 -14.84 -2.73
N VAL A 79 12.22 -15.06 -3.98
CA VAL A 79 12.33 -14.02 -5.03
C VAL A 79 11.02 -13.24 -5.17
N THR A 80 9.90 -13.93 -5.31
CA THR A 80 8.58 -13.29 -5.44
C THR A 80 8.20 -12.49 -4.21
N ASN A 81 8.45 -13.03 -3.01
CA ASN A 81 8.11 -12.34 -1.77
C ASN A 81 9.01 -11.11 -1.52
N LEU A 82 10.25 -11.09 -2.05
CA LEU A 82 11.08 -9.89 -2.05
C LEU A 82 10.49 -8.78 -2.94
N PHE A 83 9.93 -9.13 -4.09
CA PHE A 83 9.21 -8.17 -4.92
C PHE A 83 7.90 -7.69 -4.25
N ILE A 84 7.16 -8.59 -3.58
CA ILE A 84 5.99 -8.21 -2.79
C ILE A 84 6.38 -7.28 -1.63
N LEU A 85 7.51 -7.52 -0.96
CA LEU A 85 8.07 -6.63 0.05
C LEU A 85 8.38 -5.24 -0.54
N ASN A 86 8.96 -5.19 -1.74
CA ASN A 86 9.25 -3.93 -2.42
C ASN A 86 7.96 -3.15 -2.76
N LEU A 87 6.91 -3.84 -3.22
CA LEU A 87 5.58 -3.25 -3.41
C LEU A 87 5.03 -2.67 -2.09
N ALA A 88 5.11 -3.44 -0.99
CA ALA A 88 4.63 -2.99 0.31
C ALA A 88 5.39 -1.76 0.82
N ILE A 89 6.71 -1.67 0.59
CA ILE A 89 7.51 -0.48 0.92
C ILE A 89 7.07 0.73 0.10
N SER A 90 6.86 0.56 -1.22
CA SER A 90 6.34 1.63 -2.08
C SER A 90 4.96 2.12 -1.63
N ASP A 91 4.06 1.21 -1.26
CA ASP A 91 2.72 1.54 -0.77
C ASP A 91 2.75 2.27 0.59
N LEU A 92 3.66 1.89 1.49
CA LEU A 92 3.88 2.61 2.76
C LEU A 92 4.38 4.05 2.54
N LEU A 93 5.26 4.27 1.57
CA LEU A 93 5.72 5.61 1.22
C LEU A 93 4.57 6.48 0.69
N VAL A 94 3.69 5.93 -0.15
CA VAL A 94 2.46 6.61 -0.59
C VAL A 94 1.58 6.94 0.61
N GLY A 95 1.38 6.00 1.53
CA GLY A 95 0.59 6.21 2.74
C GLY A 95 1.12 7.35 3.59
N ILE A 96 2.40 7.34 3.90
CA ILE A 96 3.02 8.32 4.82
C ILE A 96 3.08 9.73 4.22
N PHE A 97 3.52 9.86 2.97
CA PHE A 97 3.85 11.16 2.38
C PHE A 97 2.75 11.73 1.49
N CYS A 98 1.98 10.89 0.80
CA CYS A 98 1.06 11.36 -0.23
C CYS A 98 -0.39 11.44 0.25
N MET A 99 -0.90 10.43 0.96
CA MET A 99 -2.30 10.42 1.38
C MET A 99 -2.67 11.60 2.29
N PRO A 100 -1.89 11.94 3.35
CA PRO A 100 -2.23 13.07 4.22
C PRO A 100 -2.16 14.42 3.50
N THR A 101 -1.14 14.63 2.67
CA THR A 101 -0.96 15.89 1.94
C THR A 101 -2.04 16.10 0.89
N THR A 102 -2.42 15.04 0.15
CA THR A 102 -3.50 15.08 -0.83
C THR A 102 -4.87 15.27 -0.18
N LEU A 103 -5.12 14.65 0.98
CA LEU A 103 -6.36 14.88 1.73
C LEU A 103 -6.51 16.36 2.11
N VAL A 104 -5.46 16.97 2.64
CA VAL A 104 -5.48 18.38 3.02
C VAL A 104 -5.67 19.28 1.80
N ASP A 105 -4.97 19.00 0.70
CA ASP A 105 -5.10 19.74 -0.58
C ASP A 105 -6.52 19.64 -1.17
N ASN A 106 -7.22 18.54 -0.95
CA ASN A 106 -8.61 18.34 -1.37
C ASN A 106 -9.65 19.02 -0.47
N ILE A 107 -9.30 19.42 0.75
CA ILE A 107 -10.24 20.02 1.72
C ILE A 107 -10.03 21.52 1.84
N ILE A 108 -8.77 21.98 1.83
CA ILE A 108 -8.38 23.35 2.09
C ILE A 108 -8.00 24.05 0.78
N THR A 109 -8.44 25.27 0.63
CA THR A 109 -8.10 26.11 -0.52
C THR A 109 -6.64 26.56 -0.44
N GLY A 110 -5.87 26.23 -1.47
CA GLY A 110 -4.45 26.53 -1.60
C GLY A 110 -3.55 25.66 -0.74
N TRP A 111 -2.26 25.70 -1.03
CA TRP A 111 -1.24 24.87 -0.41
C TRP A 111 -0.82 25.40 0.96
N PRO A 112 -1.13 24.71 2.08
CA PRO A 112 -0.81 25.19 3.42
C PRO A 112 0.61 24.82 3.86
N PHE A 113 1.26 23.87 3.17
CA PHE A 113 2.58 23.38 3.50
C PHE A 113 3.68 24.17 2.79
N GLY A 114 4.89 24.09 3.28
CA GLY A 114 6.05 24.74 2.66
C GLY A 114 6.54 24.03 1.40
N SER A 115 7.60 24.58 0.79
CA SER A 115 8.20 24.07 -0.44
C SER A 115 8.79 22.66 -0.29
N VAL A 116 9.32 22.31 0.90
CA VAL A 116 9.88 20.97 1.16
C VAL A 116 8.81 19.90 1.05
N VAL A 117 7.65 20.10 1.68
CA VAL A 117 6.55 19.13 1.63
C VAL A 117 5.97 19.02 0.23
N CYS A 118 5.87 20.14 -0.51
CA CYS A 118 5.43 20.17 -1.90
C CYS A 118 6.33 19.26 -2.78
N LYS A 119 7.65 19.44 -2.70
CA LYS A 119 8.61 18.62 -3.45
C LYS A 119 8.59 17.16 -3.01
N LEU A 120 8.59 16.91 -1.70
CA LEU A 120 8.60 15.56 -1.17
C LEU A 120 7.33 14.77 -1.56
N SER A 121 6.15 15.34 -1.38
CA SER A 121 4.89 14.64 -1.68
C SER A 121 4.80 14.27 -3.16
N GLY A 122 5.07 15.22 -4.06
CA GLY A 122 5.04 14.96 -5.50
C GLY A 122 6.11 13.98 -5.98
N MET A 123 7.36 14.14 -5.53
CA MET A 123 8.45 13.23 -5.89
C MET A 123 8.21 11.81 -5.35
N VAL A 124 7.89 11.68 -4.05
CA VAL A 124 7.68 10.37 -3.43
C VAL A 124 6.50 9.65 -4.10
N GLN A 125 5.44 10.36 -4.46
CA GLN A 125 4.31 9.79 -5.19
C GLN A 125 4.77 9.19 -6.52
N GLY A 126 5.44 9.97 -7.35
CA GLY A 126 5.89 9.51 -8.67
C GLY A 126 6.93 8.38 -8.58
N ILE A 127 7.91 8.49 -7.67
CA ILE A 127 8.92 7.45 -7.44
C ILE A 127 8.27 6.15 -6.97
N SER A 128 7.36 6.21 -6.00
CA SER A 128 6.69 5.02 -5.44
C SER A 128 5.83 4.32 -6.49
N VAL A 129 5.08 5.09 -7.28
CA VAL A 129 4.27 4.54 -8.38
C VAL A 129 5.15 3.88 -9.43
N SER A 130 6.23 4.52 -9.85
CA SER A 130 7.19 3.97 -10.82
C SER A 130 7.82 2.68 -10.28
N ALA A 131 8.26 2.68 -9.02
CA ALA A 131 8.83 1.50 -8.37
C ALA A 131 7.82 0.34 -8.30
N SER A 132 6.55 0.62 -7.98
CA SER A 132 5.48 -0.39 -7.95
C SER A 132 5.26 -1.00 -9.34
N VAL A 133 5.15 -0.19 -10.38
CA VAL A 133 4.93 -0.66 -11.75
C VAL A 133 6.10 -1.52 -12.23
N PHE A 134 7.33 -1.06 -12.09
CA PHE A 134 8.51 -1.82 -12.51
C PHE A 134 8.66 -3.11 -11.70
N THR A 135 8.23 -3.12 -10.44
CA THR A 135 8.19 -4.33 -9.63
C THR A 135 7.15 -5.31 -10.15
N LEU A 136 5.95 -4.85 -10.56
CA LEU A 136 4.94 -5.70 -11.19
C LEU A 136 5.45 -6.30 -12.50
N VAL A 137 6.20 -5.54 -13.31
CA VAL A 137 6.87 -6.06 -14.51
C VAL A 137 7.90 -7.14 -14.13
N ALA A 138 8.74 -6.89 -13.12
CA ALA A 138 9.73 -7.88 -12.67
C ALA A 138 9.08 -9.17 -12.20
N ILE A 139 7.96 -9.08 -11.46
CA ILE A 139 7.15 -10.24 -11.06
C ILE A 139 6.59 -10.98 -12.27
N ALA A 140 6.03 -10.26 -13.25
CA ALA A 140 5.48 -10.87 -14.46
C ALA A 140 6.55 -11.60 -15.27
N VAL A 141 7.75 -10.99 -15.42
CA VAL A 141 8.92 -11.62 -16.05
C VAL A 141 9.37 -12.88 -15.31
N ASP A 142 9.48 -12.82 -13.99
CA ASP A 142 9.85 -13.95 -13.14
C ASP A 142 8.85 -15.11 -13.34
N ARG A 143 7.57 -14.84 -13.23
CA ARG A 143 6.51 -15.85 -13.45
C ARG A 143 6.52 -16.40 -14.87
N PHE A 144 6.65 -15.55 -15.86
CA PHE A 144 6.74 -15.95 -17.27
C PHE A 144 7.91 -16.92 -17.51
N ARG A 145 9.10 -16.58 -16.98
CA ARG A 145 10.28 -17.46 -17.09
C ARG A 145 10.07 -18.81 -16.41
N CYS A 146 9.51 -18.81 -15.21
CA CYS A 146 9.29 -20.04 -14.45
C CYS A 146 8.25 -21.00 -15.06
N ILE A 147 7.28 -20.46 -15.83
CA ILE A 147 6.15 -21.23 -16.36
C ILE A 147 6.39 -21.62 -17.81
N VAL A 148 6.79 -20.67 -18.64
CA VAL A 148 6.96 -20.88 -20.08
C VAL A 148 8.30 -21.57 -20.40
N TYR A 149 9.34 -21.32 -19.57
CA TYR A 149 10.67 -21.90 -19.74
C TYR A 149 11.13 -22.60 -18.45
N PRO A 150 10.52 -23.74 -18.07
CA PRO A 150 10.77 -24.40 -16.78
C PRO A 150 12.21 -24.92 -16.62
N PHE A 151 12.91 -25.19 -17.74
CA PHE A 151 14.29 -25.67 -17.74
C PHE A 151 15.35 -24.54 -17.69
N LYS A 152 14.95 -23.27 -17.80
CA LYS A 152 15.89 -22.15 -17.66
C LYS A 152 16.17 -21.87 -16.17
N GLN A 153 17.38 -21.42 -15.89
CA GLN A 153 17.83 -21.07 -14.54
C GLN A 153 16.89 -20.05 -13.91
N LYS A 154 16.41 -20.34 -12.71
CA LYS A 154 15.55 -19.46 -11.91
C LYS A 154 16.33 -18.23 -11.43
N LEU A 155 15.63 -17.14 -11.14
CA LEU A 155 16.23 -15.96 -10.54
C LEU A 155 16.74 -16.29 -9.13
N THR A 156 17.95 -15.78 -8.82
CA THR A 156 18.50 -15.89 -7.47
C THR A 156 18.04 -14.72 -6.60
N ILE A 157 18.13 -14.89 -5.27
CA ILE A 157 17.84 -13.82 -4.31
C ILE A 157 18.77 -12.62 -4.53
N ALA A 158 20.04 -12.85 -4.86
CA ALA A 158 21.00 -11.80 -5.16
C ALA A 158 20.59 -10.99 -6.40
N THR A 159 20.21 -11.68 -7.48
CA THR A 159 19.71 -11.02 -8.71
C THR A 159 18.44 -10.22 -8.46
N SER A 160 17.50 -10.73 -7.64
CA SER A 160 16.27 -10.00 -7.33
C SER A 160 16.54 -8.72 -6.51
N LYS A 161 17.50 -8.74 -5.59
CA LYS A 161 17.95 -7.53 -4.87
C LYS A 161 18.57 -6.50 -5.83
N LEU A 162 19.40 -6.94 -6.76
CA LEU A 162 19.98 -6.06 -7.78
C LEU A 162 18.89 -5.43 -8.65
N ILE A 163 17.90 -6.21 -9.09
CA ILE A 163 16.74 -5.72 -9.85
C ILE A 163 16.00 -4.65 -9.05
N ILE A 164 15.75 -4.86 -7.75
CA ILE A 164 15.11 -3.86 -6.89
C ILE A 164 15.92 -2.56 -6.84
N VAL A 165 17.23 -2.62 -6.66
CA VAL A 165 18.08 -1.43 -6.68
C VAL A 165 17.97 -0.70 -8.03
N ILE A 166 18.02 -1.41 -9.15
CA ILE A 166 17.84 -0.83 -10.49
C ILE A 166 16.47 -0.16 -10.62
N ILE A 167 15.40 -0.79 -10.13
CA ILE A 167 14.04 -0.22 -10.13
C ILE A 167 14.00 1.12 -9.42
N TRP A 168 14.60 1.23 -8.21
CA TRP A 168 14.61 2.49 -7.46
C TRP A 168 15.46 3.57 -8.14
N VAL A 169 16.61 3.21 -8.70
CA VAL A 169 17.46 4.14 -9.45
C VAL A 169 16.71 4.68 -10.67
N LEU A 170 16.05 3.81 -11.44
CA LEU A 170 15.24 4.22 -12.60
C LEU A 170 14.07 5.11 -12.17
N ALA A 171 13.35 4.74 -11.12
CA ALA A 171 12.21 5.51 -10.61
C ALA A 171 12.63 6.93 -10.19
N VAL A 172 13.72 7.07 -9.45
CA VAL A 172 14.28 8.38 -9.07
C VAL A 172 14.72 9.18 -10.30
N SER A 173 15.43 8.55 -11.24
CA SER A 173 15.95 9.21 -12.44
C SER A 173 14.81 9.77 -13.32
N ILE A 174 13.73 9.00 -13.49
CA ILE A 174 12.56 9.42 -14.29
C ILE A 174 11.82 10.58 -13.62
N MET A 175 11.75 10.61 -12.30
CA MET A 175 11.03 11.63 -11.54
C MET A 175 11.88 12.85 -11.17
N CYS A 176 13.18 12.83 -11.41
CA CYS A 176 14.09 13.94 -11.12
C CYS A 176 13.67 15.28 -11.76
N PRO A 177 13.25 15.35 -13.04
CA PRO A 177 12.79 16.60 -13.65
C PRO A 177 11.59 17.20 -12.94
N SER A 178 10.58 16.39 -12.57
CA SER A 178 9.42 16.85 -11.81
C SER A 178 9.84 17.45 -10.46
N GLY A 179 10.76 16.82 -9.75
CA GLY A 179 11.25 17.33 -8.46
C GLY A 179 11.97 18.67 -8.55
N VAL A 180 12.63 18.95 -9.67
CA VAL A 180 13.24 20.26 -9.94
C VAL A 180 12.15 21.30 -10.24
N MET A 181 11.16 20.95 -11.03
CA MET A 181 10.10 21.84 -11.50
C MET A 181 9.02 22.10 -10.45
N LEU A 182 8.83 21.23 -9.46
CA LEU A 182 7.87 21.43 -8.37
C LEU A 182 8.27 22.62 -7.49
N GLN A 183 7.38 23.61 -7.43
CA GLN A 183 7.59 24.86 -6.68
C GLN A 183 6.30 25.32 -6.02
N VAL A 184 6.45 26.00 -4.87
CA VAL A 184 5.36 26.74 -4.24
C VAL A 184 5.37 28.16 -4.77
N THR A 185 4.34 28.53 -5.51
CA THR A 185 4.17 29.85 -6.09
C THR A 185 3.04 30.60 -5.40
N LYS A 186 3.26 31.90 -5.12
CA LYS A 186 2.25 32.80 -4.55
C LYS A 186 1.40 33.38 -5.68
N GLU A 187 0.08 33.32 -5.54
CA GLU A 187 -0.84 33.99 -6.44
C GLU A 187 -1.18 35.38 -5.87
N HIS A 188 -0.83 36.43 -6.61
CA HIS A 188 -0.98 37.80 -6.12
C HIS A 188 -2.42 38.32 -6.16
N ARG A 189 -3.24 37.77 -7.07
CA ARG A 189 -4.62 38.22 -7.30
C ARG A 189 -5.67 37.47 -6.50
N VAL A 190 -5.25 36.43 -5.70
CA VAL A 190 -6.18 35.62 -4.92
C VAL A 190 -5.84 35.72 -3.43
N ARG A 191 -6.86 35.93 -2.62
CA ARG A 191 -6.78 35.94 -1.15
C ARG A 191 -7.77 34.95 -0.56
N ILE A 192 -7.34 34.22 0.44
CA ILE A 192 -8.18 33.27 1.17
C ILE A 192 -8.80 33.94 2.38
N VAL A 193 -10.12 33.90 2.50
CA VAL A 193 -10.86 34.47 3.63
C VAL A 193 -10.89 33.49 4.79
N LEU A 194 -10.46 33.94 5.97
CA LEU A 194 -10.43 33.15 7.20
C LEU A 194 -11.56 33.57 8.13
N GLY A 195 -12.68 32.84 8.11
CA GLY A 195 -13.79 33.04 9.05
C GLY A 195 -14.53 34.37 8.87
N ARG A 196 -15.32 34.77 9.90
CA ARG A 196 -16.20 35.95 9.86
C ARG A 196 -15.49 37.31 10.04
N ASN A 197 -14.23 37.32 10.43
CA ASN A 197 -13.51 38.55 10.80
C ASN A 197 -12.74 39.21 9.64
N ASN A 198 -13.07 38.89 8.39
CA ASN A 198 -12.40 39.42 7.18
C ASN A 198 -10.88 39.30 7.17
N ASN A 199 -10.29 38.44 8.03
CA ASN A 199 -8.88 38.16 7.97
C ASN A 199 -8.57 37.38 6.69
N THR A 200 -7.58 37.85 5.92
CA THR A 200 -7.19 37.21 4.67
C THR A 200 -5.76 36.74 4.74
N ARG A 201 -5.48 35.60 4.11
CA ARG A 201 -4.12 35.11 3.90
C ARG A 201 -3.78 35.00 2.40
N PRO A 202 -2.51 35.09 2.02
CA PRO A 202 -2.11 34.88 0.64
C PRO A 202 -2.40 33.45 0.19
N PHE A 203 -2.70 33.30 -1.10
CA PHE A 203 -2.93 32.01 -1.74
C PHE A 203 -1.63 31.48 -2.33
N TYR A 204 -1.32 30.23 -2.07
CA TYR A 204 -0.15 29.53 -2.59
C TYR A 204 -0.57 28.28 -3.36
N TRP A 205 0.18 27.95 -4.42
CA TRP A 205 0.05 26.71 -5.18
C TRP A 205 1.28 25.85 -5.05
N CYS A 206 1.13 24.54 -4.90
CA CYS A 206 2.18 23.55 -5.14
C CYS A 206 1.98 22.97 -6.54
N ARG A 207 2.81 23.35 -7.49
CA ARG A 207 2.69 22.90 -8.89
C ARG A 207 4.04 22.86 -9.59
N GLU A 208 4.11 22.11 -10.69
CA GLU A 208 5.25 22.14 -11.59
C GLU A 208 5.27 23.46 -12.38
N ASN A 209 6.39 24.16 -12.31
CA ASN A 209 6.62 25.41 -13.03
C ASN A 209 7.60 25.19 -14.18
N TRP A 210 7.10 24.72 -15.30
CA TRP A 210 7.87 24.47 -16.50
C TRP A 210 8.14 25.78 -17.27
N PRO A 211 9.35 25.95 -17.85
CA PRO A 211 9.67 27.12 -18.66
C PRO A 211 8.78 27.26 -19.89
N ASN A 212 8.36 26.14 -20.47
CA ASN A 212 7.47 26.07 -21.62
C ASN A 212 6.42 24.98 -21.42
N GLN A 213 5.18 25.27 -21.79
CA GLN A 213 4.06 24.32 -21.69
C GLN A 213 4.27 23.06 -22.58
N GLU A 214 4.93 23.23 -23.73
CA GLU A 214 5.26 22.09 -24.59
C GLU A 214 6.23 21.12 -23.91
N MET A 215 7.22 21.60 -23.16
CA MET A 215 8.11 20.75 -22.37
C MET A 215 7.34 19.92 -21.34
N ARG A 216 6.36 20.53 -20.67
CA ARG A 216 5.47 19.83 -19.75
C ARG A 216 4.70 18.72 -20.45
N LYS A 217 4.07 19.01 -21.59
CA LYS A 217 3.32 18.03 -22.39
C LYS A 217 4.20 16.84 -22.79
N VAL A 218 5.40 17.13 -23.32
CA VAL A 218 6.36 16.09 -23.70
C VAL A 218 6.73 15.24 -22.50
N TYR A 219 7.06 15.87 -21.36
CA TYR A 219 7.44 15.15 -20.15
C TYR A 219 6.29 14.27 -19.63
N THR A 220 5.06 14.79 -19.52
CA THR A 220 3.89 14.01 -19.10
C THR A 220 3.62 12.84 -20.03
N THR A 221 3.78 13.04 -21.35
CA THR A 221 3.62 11.96 -22.34
C THR A 221 4.69 10.88 -22.18
N VAL A 222 5.95 11.28 -21.97
CA VAL A 222 7.05 10.33 -21.71
C VAL A 222 6.80 9.56 -20.42
N LEU A 223 6.34 10.22 -19.35
CA LEU A 223 5.96 9.54 -18.11
C LEU A 223 4.83 8.54 -18.35
N PHE A 224 3.76 8.94 -19.03
CA PHE A 224 2.63 8.07 -19.36
C PHE A 224 3.07 6.84 -20.17
N ALA A 225 3.92 7.04 -21.18
CA ALA A 225 4.43 5.95 -21.99
C ALA A 225 5.29 4.97 -21.19
N ASN A 226 6.20 5.47 -20.34
CA ASN A 226 7.19 4.64 -19.64
C ASN A 226 6.68 4.05 -18.32
N ILE A 227 5.77 4.73 -17.61
CA ILE A 227 5.27 4.28 -16.30
C ILE A 227 3.93 3.55 -16.44
N TYR A 228 3.16 3.82 -17.50
CA TYR A 228 1.84 3.23 -17.65
C TYR A 228 1.73 2.35 -18.91
N LEU A 229 1.85 2.89 -20.12
CA LEU A 229 1.56 2.16 -21.35
C LEU A 229 2.52 0.98 -21.62
N ALA A 230 3.82 1.20 -21.61
CA ALA A 230 4.80 0.15 -21.96
C ALA A 230 4.84 -0.96 -20.90
N PRO A 231 4.91 -0.67 -19.57
CA PRO A 231 4.83 -1.70 -18.55
C PRO A 231 3.55 -2.52 -18.61
N LEU A 232 2.41 -1.84 -18.82
CA LEU A 232 1.11 -2.47 -18.91
C LEU A 232 1.04 -3.44 -20.07
N SER A 233 1.45 -2.99 -21.28
CA SER A 233 1.48 -3.82 -22.47
C SER A 233 2.33 -5.07 -22.25
N LEU A 234 3.49 -4.92 -21.61
CA LEU A 234 4.38 -6.03 -21.29
C LEU A 234 3.75 -7.01 -20.31
N ILE A 235 3.11 -6.51 -19.26
CA ILE A 235 2.40 -7.33 -18.26
C ILE A 235 1.28 -8.14 -18.93
N VAL A 236 0.45 -7.49 -19.75
CA VAL A 236 -0.66 -8.14 -20.45
C VAL A 236 -0.15 -9.24 -21.40
N ILE A 237 0.89 -8.95 -22.20
CA ILE A 237 1.49 -9.94 -23.08
C ILE A 237 2.04 -11.14 -22.30
N MET A 238 2.73 -10.91 -21.20
CA MET A 238 3.30 -12.00 -20.39
C MET A 238 2.22 -12.87 -19.76
N TYR A 239 1.20 -12.28 -19.15
CA TYR A 239 0.10 -13.07 -18.56
C TYR A 239 -0.75 -13.77 -19.59
N ALA A 240 -0.97 -13.18 -20.78
CA ALA A 240 -1.63 -13.86 -21.89
C ALA A 240 -0.84 -15.11 -22.32
N ARG A 241 0.48 -15.00 -22.45
CA ARG A 241 1.38 -16.14 -22.79
C ARG A 241 1.39 -17.20 -21.68
N ILE A 242 1.40 -16.81 -20.41
CA ILE A 242 1.29 -17.72 -19.29
C ILE A 242 -0.04 -18.48 -19.35
N GLY A 243 -1.15 -17.78 -19.55
CA GLY A 243 -2.49 -18.38 -19.65
C GLY A 243 -2.58 -19.37 -20.81
N PHE A 244 -2.07 -19.00 -21.98
CA PHE A 244 -2.03 -19.88 -23.15
C PHE A 244 -1.20 -21.16 -22.90
N THR A 245 -0.05 -21.02 -22.26
CA THR A 245 0.81 -22.17 -21.91
C THR A 245 0.11 -23.10 -20.92
N LEU A 246 -0.54 -22.56 -19.90
CA LEU A 246 -1.30 -23.35 -18.94
C LEU A 246 -2.49 -24.07 -19.59
N PHE A 247 -3.20 -23.40 -20.48
CA PHE A 247 -4.31 -24.01 -21.23
C PHE A 247 -3.83 -25.16 -22.10
N LYS A 248 -2.74 -24.98 -22.85
CA LYS A 248 -2.16 -26.02 -23.71
C LYS A 248 -1.71 -27.27 -22.91
N THR A 249 -1.17 -27.09 -21.71
CA THR A 249 -0.76 -28.21 -20.84
C THR A 249 -1.93 -28.90 -20.14
N THR A 250 -3.16 -28.34 -20.23
CA THR A 250 -4.37 -28.90 -19.62
C THR A 250 -5.07 -29.91 -20.54
N ILE A 251 -4.84 -29.82 -21.87
CA ILE A 251 -5.41 -30.77 -22.82
C ILE A 251 -4.58 -32.07 -22.70
N PRO A 252 -5.14 -33.18 -22.17
CA PRO A 252 -4.39 -34.44 -22.17
C PRO A 252 -4.11 -34.82 -23.61
N PRO A 253 -2.90 -35.32 -23.94
CA PRO A 253 -2.71 -35.92 -25.23
C PRO A 253 -3.71 -37.06 -25.33
N LEU A 254 -4.47 -37.09 -26.43
CA LEU A 254 -5.31 -38.23 -26.80
C LEU A 254 -4.40 -39.47 -26.91
N ARG A 255 -4.16 -40.11 -25.78
CA ARG A 255 -3.42 -41.34 -25.73
C ARG A 255 -4.42 -42.48 -25.84
N GLY A 256 -4.30 -43.19 -26.93
CA GLY A 256 -5.14 -44.33 -27.28
C GLY A 256 -5.33 -45.28 -26.12
N SER A 257 -6.53 -45.78 -26.05
CA SER A 257 -7.01 -46.92 -25.28
C SER A 257 -5.94 -47.95 -25.01
N GLY A 258 -5.56 -48.11 -23.75
CA GLY A 258 -4.82 -49.24 -23.24
C GLY A 258 -5.36 -49.55 -21.86
N ILE A 259 -6.34 -50.45 -21.82
CA ILE A 259 -6.92 -51.06 -20.62
C ILE A 259 -5.80 -51.85 -19.95
N VAL A 260 -5.42 -51.51 -18.71
CA VAL A 260 -4.80 -52.44 -17.76
C VAL A 260 -5.55 -52.31 -16.44
N SER A 261 -6.45 -53.25 -16.25
CA SER A 261 -7.06 -53.62 -14.97
C SER A 261 -5.98 -54.23 -14.07
N GLY A 262 -5.77 -53.66 -12.90
CA GLY A 262 -4.95 -54.19 -11.84
C GLY A 262 -5.51 -53.69 -10.52
N GLU A 263 -6.36 -54.52 -9.89
CA GLU A 263 -6.77 -54.41 -8.49
C GLU A 263 -5.57 -54.65 -7.58
N GLY A 264 -5.35 -53.79 -6.60
CA GLY A 264 -4.29 -53.94 -5.58
C GLY A 264 -4.52 -52.96 -4.44
N SER A 265 -5.25 -53.44 -3.46
CA SER A 265 -5.27 -53.16 -2.00
C SER A 265 -4.35 -52.07 -1.44
N GLY A 266 -4.95 -51.09 -0.78
CA GLY A 266 -4.59 -50.54 0.55
C GLY A 266 -3.26 -49.87 0.74
N ASN A 267 -3.24 -48.51 0.61
CA ASN A 267 -2.60 -47.60 1.58
C ASN A 267 -2.87 -46.16 1.19
N ASN A 268 -3.36 -45.35 2.15
CA ASN A 268 -3.73 -43.96 1.99
C ASN A 268 -2.52 -43.02 1.77
N LYS A 269 -1.70 -43.27 0.76
CA LYS A 269 -0.76 -42.25 0.23
C LYS A 269 -1.40 -41.63 -1.00
N PRO A 270 -1.55 -40.27 -1.06
CA PRO A 270 -2.07 -39.60 -2.26
C PRO A 270 -1.21 -40.04 -3.45
N SER A 271 -1.87 -40.56 -4.49
CA SER A 271 -1.21 -40.98 -5.72
C SER A 271 -0.32 -39.85 -6.26
N MET A 272 0.76 -40.20 -6.96
CA MET A 272 1.68 -39.21 -7.56
C MET A 272 0.94 -38.18 -8.43
N GLU A 273 -0.15 -38.59 -9.05
CA GLU A 273 -1.07 -37.76 -9.82
C GLU A 273 -1.84 -36.75 -8.94
N GLY A 274 -2.27 -37.12 -7.74
CA GLY A 274 -2.89 -36.22 -6.78
C GLY A 274 -1.93 -35.14 -6.26
N ARG A 275 -0.65 -35.47 -6.05
CA ARG A 275 0.38 -34.49 -5.66
C ARG A 275 0.68 -33.49 -6.77
N LEU A 276 0.74 -33.90 -8.02
CA LEU A 276 0.94 -33.03 -9.18
C LEU A 276 -0.23 -32.05 -9.37
N THR A 277 -1.46 -32.52 -9.22
CA THR A 277 -2.67 -31.68 -9.34
C THR A 277 -2.76 -30.62 -8.23
N ILE A 278 -2.40 -30.97 -6.98
CA ILE A 278 -2.38 -30.02 -5.84
C ILE A 278 -1.30 -28.95 -6.05
N SER A 279 -0.10 -29.33 -6.47
CA SER A 279 0.99 -28.40 -6.75
C SER A 279 0.62 -27.43 -7.88
N ARG A 280 -0.05 -27.92 -8.93
CA ARG A 280 -0.54 -27.10 -10.03
C ARG A 280 -1.59 -26.07 -9.58
N LYS A 281 -2.60 -26.49 -8.82
CA LYS A 281 -3.64 -25.58 -8.28
C LYS A 281 -3.04 -24.47 -7.41
N LYS A 282 -1.98 -24.76 -6.62
CA LYS A 282 -1.28 -23.76 -5.83
C LYS A 282 -0.57 -22.72 -6.72
N LYS A 283 0.11 -23.15 -7.79
CA LYS A 283 0.76 -22.25 -8.76
C LYS A 283 -0.26 -21.37 -9.47
N GLU A 284 -1.38 -21.93 -9.91
CA GLU A 284 -2.47 -21.19 -10.57
C GLU A 284 -3.06 -20.09 -9.64
N ARG A 285 -3.25 -20.37 -8.34
CA ARG A 285 -3.72 -19.36 -7.37
C ARG A 285 -2.75 -18.19 -7.23
N VAL A 286 -1.45 -18.46 -7.17
CA VAL A 286 -0.43 -17.39 -7.07
C VAL A 286 -0.42 -16.55 -8.34
N ILE A 287 -0.53 -17.16 -9.51
CA ILE A 287 -0.60 -16.42 -10.78
C ILE A 287 -1.86 -15.56 -10.84
N MET A 288 -3.01 -16.11 -10.43
CA MET A 288 -4.26 -15.35 -10.37
C MET A 288 -4.14 -14.15 -9.41
N MET A 289 -3.52 -14.34 -8.24
CA MET A 289 -3.24 -13.25 -7.30
C MET A 289 -2.45 -12.11 -7.96
N LEU A 290 -1.36 -12.45 -8.63
CA LEU A 290 -0.49 -11.45 -9.26
C LEU A 290 -1.17 -10.77 -10.45
N LEU A 291 -2.00 -11.50 -11.20
CA LEU A 291 -2.84 -10.95 -12.26
C LEU A 291 -3.86 -9.95 -11.70
N VAL A 292 -4.54 -10.30 -10.61
CA VAL A 292 -5.53 -9.41 -9.96
C VAL A 292 -4.85 -8.13 -9.47
N VAL A 293 -3.68 -8.23 -8.84
CA VAL A 293 -2.90 -7.05 -8.39
C VAL A 293 -2.56 -6.14 -9.59
N ALA A 294 -2.09 -6.73 -10.69
CA ALA A 294 -1.76 -5.97 -11.89
C ALA A 294 -3.00 -5.30 -12.51
N LEU A 295 -4.11 -6.01 -12.63
CA LEU A 295 -5.38 -5.47 -13.17
C LEU A 295 -5.93 -4.33 -12.30
N LEU A 296 -5.91 -4.49 -10.99
CA LEU A 296 -6.35 -3.43 -10.07
C LEU A 296 -5.44 -2.20 -10.18
N PHE A 297 -4.13 -2.38 -10.30
CA PHE A 297 -3.21 -1.27 -10.55
C PHE A 297 -3.60 -0.52 -11.83
N ILE A 298 -3.81 -1.23 -12.94
CA ILE A 298 -4.21 -0.67 -14.22
C ILE A 298 -5.49 0.17 -14.09
N LEU A 299 -6.53 -0.42 -13.54
CA LEU A 299 -7.85 0.20 -13.45
C LEU A 299 -7.88 1.39 -12.48
N SER A 300 -7.15 1.31 -11.39
CA SER A 300 -7.12 2.38 -10.39
C SER A 300 -6.32 3.61 -10.81
N TRP A 301 -5.27 3.45 -11.60
CA TRP A 301 -4.45 4.55 -12.11
C TRP A 301 -4.94 5.14 -13.44
N LEU A 302 -5.77 4.41 -14.20
CA LEU A 302 -6.30 4.86 -15.48
C LEU A 302 -7.01 6.22 -15.41
N PRO A 303 -7.93 6.48 -14.45
CA PRO A 303 -8.60 7.78 -14.39
C PRO A 303 -7.62 8.94 -14.18
N LEU A 304 -6.65 8.78 -13.31
CA LEU A 304 -5.67 9.83 -13.01
C LEU A 304 -4.80 10.15 -14.23
N TRP A 305 -4.28 9.13 -14.92
CA TRP A 305 -3.52 9.31 -16.15
C TRP A 305 -4.36 9.95 -17.27
N THR A 306 -5.61 9.53 -17.41
CA THR A 306 -6.55 10.13 -18.37
C THR A 306 -6.77 11.62 -18.10
N LEU A 307 -6.94 12.00 -16.82
CA LEU A 307 -7.12 13.40 -16.43
C LEU A 307 -5.86 14.23 -16.68
N MET A 308 -4.68 13.68 -16.42
CA MET A 308 -3.41 14.36 -16.71
C MET A 308 -3.26 14.62 -18.21
N MET A 309 -3.53 13.63 -19.06
CA MET A 309 -3.51 13.80 -20.51
C MET A 309 -4.59 14.79 -20.99
N LEU A 310 -5.79 14.69 -20.46
CA LEU A 310 -6.88 15.60 -20.79
C LEU A 310 -6.54 17.06 -20.44
N SER A 311 -5.93 17.29 -19.27
CA SER A 311 -5.51 18.62 -18.83
C SER A 311 -4.39 19.23 -19.69
N ASP A 312 -3.54 18.41 -20.28
CA ASP A 312 -2.41 18.88 -21.10
C ASP A 312 -2.78 19.06 -22.59
N TYR A 313 -3.72 18.28 -23.11
CA TYR A 313 -4.00 18.24 -24.56
C TYR A 313 -5.38 18.73 -24.97
N ALA A 314 -6.38 18.70 -24.08
CA ALA A 314 -7.72 19.13 -24.42
C ALA A 314 -7.95 20.63 -24.14
N SER A 315 -8.74 21.26 -25.00
CA SER A 315 -9.26 22.62 -24.76
C SER A 315 -10.51 22.53 -23.91
N LEU A 316 -10.35 22.52 -22.59
CA LEU A 316 -11.45 22.45 -21.65
C LEU A 316 -12.09 23.83 -21.45
N THR A 317 -13.41 23.88 -21.37
CA THR A 317 -14.11 25.09 -20.93
C THR A 317 -13.83 25.29 -19.44
N GLU A 318 -13.93 26.52 -19.00
CA GLU A 318 -13.70 26.89 -17.59
C GLU A 318 -14.55 26.09 -16.61
N HIS A 319 -15.83 25.92 -16.90
CA HIS A 319 -16.73 25.12 -16.09
C HIS A 319 -16.27 23.65 -16.00
N GLN A 320 -15.85 23.04 -17.12
CA GLN A 320 -15.33 21.68 -17.14
C GLN A 320 -14.04 21.56 -16.32
N TYR A 321 -13.13 22.53 -16.46
CA TYR A 321 -11.88 22.56 -15.70
C TYR A 321 -12.13 22.62 -14.19
N ARG A 322 -13.11 23.43 -13.76
CA ARG A 322 -13.53 23.53 -12.36
C ARG A 322 -14.08 22.21 -11.83
N VAL A 323 -15.03 21.61 -12.53
CA VAL A 323 -15.64 20.32 -12.12
C VAL A 323 -14.58 19.23 -12.02
N ILE A 324 -13.68 19.15 -12.99
CA ILE A 324 -12.59 18.17 -13.02
C ILE A 324 -11.68 18.36 -11.80
N ASN A 325 -11.22 19.58 -11.53
CA ASN A 325 -10.26 19.82 -10.45
C ASN A 325 -10.88 19.65 -9.06
N ILE A 326 -12.13 20.07 -8.86
CA ILE A 326 -12.77 20.08 -7.54
C ILE A 326 -13.34 18.69 -7.19
N TYR A 327 -13.84 17.91 -8.17
CA TYR A 327 -14.55 16.67 -7.89
C TYR A 327 -13.88 15.44 -8.49
N VAL A 328 -13.41 15.51 -9.74
CA VAL A 328 -12.93 14.32 -10.45
C VAL A 328 -11.50 13.96 -10.07
N TYR A 329 -10.60 14.93 -9.96
CA TYR A 329 -9.22 14.71 -9.51
C TYR A 329 -9.14 14.14 -8.08
N PRO A 330 -9.88 14.65 -7.08
CA PRO A 330 -9.89 14.03 -5.75
C PRO A 330 -10.35 12.59 -5.75
N LEU A 331 -11.37 12.25 -6.56
CA LEU A 331 -11.86 10.88 -6.70
C LEU A 331 -10.83 9.98 -7.40
N ALA A 332 -10.17 10.48 -8.45
CA ALA A 332 -9.13 9.75 -9.17
C ALA A 332 -7.90 9.48 -8.27
N HIS A 333 -7.48 10.45 -7.47
CA HIS A 333 -6.42 10.26 -6.47
C HIS A 333 -6.81 9.24 -5.40
N TRP A 334 -8.06 9.34 -4.89
CA TRP A 334 -8.56 8.38 -3.92
C TRP A 334 -8.52 6.94 -4.46
N LEU A 335 -8.96 6.75 -5.72
CA LEU A 335 -8.95 5.45 -6.38
C LEU A 335 -7.52 4.92 -6.58
N ALA A 336 -6.57 5.79 -6.95
CA ALA A 336 -5.17 5.44 -7.08
C ALA A 336 -4.56 5.01 -5.73
N PHE A 337 -4.87 5.72 -4.64
CA PHE A 337 -4.40 5.38 -3.30
C PHE A 337 -5.09 4.14 -2.72
N PHE A 338 -6.35 3.90 -3.06
CA PHE A 338 -7.07 2.67 -2.71
C PHE A 338 -6.32 1.42 -3.19
N ASN A 339 -5.67 1.47 -4.36
CA ASN A 339 -4.84 0.38 -4.86
C ASN A 339 -3.75 -0.04 -3.85
N SER A 340 -3.04 0.92 -3.26
CA SER A 340 -2.01 0.64 -2.25
C SER A 340 -2.56 0.00 -0.97
N SER A 341 -3.84 0.18 -0.68
CA SER A 341 -4.50 -0.38 0.50
C SER A 341 -4.98 -1.83 0.28
N VAL A 342 -5.31 -2.20 -0.96
CA VAL A 342 -5.94 -3.50 -1.27
C VAL A 342 -4.91 -4.61 -1.42
N ASN A 343 -3.66 -4.32 -1.77
CA ASN A 343 -2.61 -5.30 -2.01
C ASN A 343 -2.46 -6.33 -0.88
N PRO A 344 -2.36 -5.95 0.41
CA PRO A 344 -2.26 -6.92 1.52
C PRO A 344 -3.48 -7.83 1.64
N ILE A 345 -4.69 -7.31 1.34
CA ILE A 345 -5.94 -8.07 1.39
C ILE A 345 -5.90 -9.19 0.32
N ILE A 346 -5.45 -8.84 -0.89
CA ILE A 346 -5.30 -9.81 -1.99
C ILE A 346 -4.29 -10.90 -1.60
N TYR A 347 -3.15 -10.52 -1.02
CA TYR A 347 -2.14 -11.50 -0.57
C TYR A 347 -2.71 -12.45 0.48
N GLY A 348 -3.47 -11.93 1.46
CA GLY A 348 -4.11 -12.74 2.50
C GLY A 348 -5.18 -13.69 1.95
N PHE A 349 -5.89 -13.28 0.89
CA PHE A 349 -6.93 -14.11 0.27
C PHE A 349 -6.36 -15.23 -0.60
N PHE A 350 -5.42 -14.93 -1.48
CA PHE A 350 -4.93 -15.87 -2.48
C PHE A 350 -3.73 -16.69 -2.04
N ASN A 351 -2.91 -16.21 -1.09
CA ASN A 351 -1.67 -16.84 -0.69
C ASN A 351 -1.76 -17.39 0.75
N GLU A 352 -1.78 -18.71 0.87
CA GLU A 352 -1.88 -19.40 2.17
C GLU A 352 -0.74 -19.04 3.13
N ASN A 353 0.47 -18.82 2.63
CA ASN A 353 1.61 -18.47 3.46
C ASN A 353 1.44 -17.07 4.07
N PHE A 354 0.98 -16.09 3.30
CA PHE A 354 0.64 -14.79 3.84
C PHE A 354 -0.54 -14.85 4.80
N ARG A 355 -1.58 -15.63 4.48
CA ARG A 355 -2.74 -15.80 5.37
C ARG A 355 -2.33 -16.36 6.73
N ARG A 356 -1.49 -17.41 6.76
CA ARG A 356 -0.92 -17.95 8.00
C ARG A 356 -0.04 -16.92 8.71
N GLY A 357 0.79 -16.18 7.97
CA GLY A 357 1.59 -15.09 8.50
C GLY A 357 0.78 -13.97 9.13
N PHE A 358 -0.33 -13.55 8.51
CA PHE A 358 -1.28 -12.59 9.07
C PHE A 358 -1.90 -13.13 10.38
N GLN A 359 -2.39 -14.37 10.38
CA GLN A 359 -2.95 -15.00 11.57
C GLN A 359 -1.94 -15.06 12.72
N ALA A 360 -0.68 -15.42 12.42
CA ALA A 360 0.39 -15.47 13.40
C ALA A 360 0.75 -14.08 13.95
N ALA A 361 0.82 -13.07 13.10
CA ALA A 361 1.10 -11.69 13.49
C ALA A 361 0.00 -11.13 14.42
N PHE A 362 -1.27 -11.36 14.10
CA PHE A 362 -2.39 -10.92 14.94
C PHE A 362 -2.47 -11.71 16.25
N LYS A 363 -2.24 -13.03 16.25
CA LYS A 363 -2.16 -13.83 17.49
C LYS A 363 -1.01 -13.38 18.37
N PHE A 364 0.15 -13.08 17.81
CA PHE A 364 1.30 -12.58 18.58
C PHE A 364 1.02 -11.23 19.24
N GLN A 365 0.32 -10.31 18.56
CA GLN A 365 -0.12 -9.05 19.15
C GLN A 365 -1.11 -9.26 20.31
N LEU A 366 -2.08 -10.17 20.15
CA LEU A 366 -3.05 -10.48 21.21
C LEU A 366 -2.37 -11.09 22.43
N CYS A 367 -1.47 -12.08 22.24
CA CYS A 367 -0.69 -12.66 23.35
C CYS A 367 0.24 -11.64 24.02
N SER A 368 0.84 -10.72 23.26
CA SER A 368 1.69 -9.67 23.82
C SER A 368 0.90 -8.67 24.65
N ALA A 369 -0.30 -8.29 24.22
CA ALA A 369 -1.20 -7.41 24.96
C ALA A 369 -1.67 -8.05 26.27
N ASP A 370 -1.99 -9.35 26.27
CA ASP A 370 -2.40 -10.08 27.47
C ASP A 370 -1.26 -10.19 28.49
N ILE A 371 -0.01 -10.43 28.02
CA ILE A 371 1.17 -10.47 28.90
C ILE A 371 1.45 -9.10 29.54
N GLU A 372 1.27 -8.01 28.79
CA GLU A 372 1.49 -6.66 29.31
C GLU A 372 0.39 -6.27 30.31
N HIS A 373 -0.86 -6.65 30.05
CA HIS A 373 -1.97 -6.47 30.97
C HIS A 373 -1.76 -7.28 32.27
N GLN A 374 -1.26 -8.50 32.14
CA GLN A 374 -0.96 -9.37 33.30
C GLN A 374 0.24 -8.85 34.11
N LYS A 375 1.28 -8.29 33.48
CA LYS A 375 2.40 -7.64 34.15
C LYS A 375 1.93 -6.40 34.93
N THR A 376 1.07 -5.58 34.30
CA THR A 376 0.50 -4.38 34.94
C THR A 376 -0.40 -4.76 36.12
N TYR A 377 -1.19 -5.82 36.01
CA TYR A 377 -2.04 -6.35 37.10
C TYR A 377 -1.19 -6.88 38.26
N LEU A 378 -0.15 -7.66 37.99
CA LEU A 378 0.81 -8.17 38.98
C LEU A 378 1.58 -7.02 39.66
N HIS A 379 1.94 -5.96 38.94
CA HIS A 379 2.60 -4.79 39.49
C HIS A 379 1.66 -4.03 40.44
N ARG A 380 0.37 -3.90 40.10
CA ARG A 380 -0.66 -3.30 40.99
C ARG A 380 -0.89 -4.13 42.26
N ILE A 381 -0.95 -5.48 42.15
CA ILE A 381 -1.06 -6.36 43.32
C ILE A 381 0.18 -6.22 44.21
N ARG A 382 1.38 -6.17 43.63
CA ARG A 382 2.63 -6.02 44.36
C ARG A 382 2.75 -4.64 45.06
N ALA A 383 2.28 -3.59 44.42
CA ALA A 383 2.23 -2.24 44.99
C ALA A 383 1.23 -2.10 46.14
N ASN A 384 0.13 -2.86 46.10
CA ASN A 384 -0.88 -2.87 47.14
C ASN A 384 -0.59 -3.89 48.29
N ALA A 385 0.43 -4.75 48.09
CA ALA A 385 0.80 -5.78 49.10
C ALA A 385 1.95 -5.35 50.03
N VAL A 386 2.27 -4.06 50.11
CA VAL A 386 3.15 -3.53 51.15
C VAL A 386 2.32 -3.30 52.40
N LEU A 387 2.07 -4.37 53.14
CA LEU A 387 1.63 -4.30 54.52
C LEU A 387 2.85 -4.12 55.44
N PRO A 388 2.77 -3.32 56.50
CA PRO A 388 3.89 -3.07 57.39
C PRO A 388 4.26 -4.31 58.20
N VAL A 389 5.52 -4.73 58.11
CA VAL A 389 6.10 -5.76 58.94
C VAL A 389 6.23 -5.19 60.37
N GLN A 390 5.40 -5.67 61.29
CA GLN A 390 5.69 -5.52 62.72
C GLN A 390 6.81 -6.50 63.11
N PRO A 391 7.78 -6.10 63.94
CA PRO A 391 8.83 -6.99 64.40
C PRO A 391 8.26 -7.93 65.47
N ALA A 392 8.18 -9.22 65.16
CA ALA A 392 7.84 -10.25 66.13
C ALA A 392 9.07 -10.63 66.94
N THR A 393 8.96 -10.45 68.24
CA THR A 393 9.88 -10.92 69.30
C THR A 393 10.01 -12.43 69.32
N LEU A 394 11.25 -12.90 69.43
CA LEU A 394 11.63 -14.31 69.61
C LEU A 394 10.96 -14.91 70.88
N SER A 395 10.25 -16.03 70.70
CA SER A 395 10.20 -17.07 71.74
C SER A 395 10.26 -18.44 71.08
N ARG A 396 11.16 -19.23 71.62
CA ARG A 396 11.62 -20.57 71.24
C ARG A 396 10.66 -21.60 71.86
N SER A 397 10.09 -22.52 71.06
CA SER A 397 10.08 -23.98 71.33
C SER A 397 9.12 -24.70 70.42
N GLY A 398 9.56 -25.94 69.98
CA GLY A 398 8.71 -27.11 69.77
C GLY A 398 8.30 -27.46 68.38
N SER A 399 9.08 -28.37 67.77
CA SER A 399 8.70 -29.53 66.96
C SER A 399 7.28 -29.58 66.31
N GLY A 400 7.23 -29.72 64.98
CA GLY A 400 6.03 -30.15 64.27
C GLY A 400 6.19 -30.06 62.74
N LEU A 401 6.44 -31.20 62.09
CA LEU A 401 6.38 -31.40 60.66
C LEU A 401 5.00 -30.98 60.10
N GLY A 402 4.99 -30.11 59.14
CA GLY A 402 3.81 -29.81 58.38
C GLY A 402 4.21 -29.16 57.05
N SER A 403 4.34 -29.97 56.03
CA SER A 403 4.57 -29.53 54.66
C SER A 403 3.36 -28.81 54.10
N VAL A 404 3.48 -27.49 53.93
CA VAL A 404 2.52 -26.72 53.12
C VAL A 404 3.03 -26.65 51.71
N LEU A 405 2.46 -27.47 50.86
CA LEU A 405 2.54 -27.39 49.42
C LEU A 405 1.85 -26.07 48.95
N VAL A 406 2.64 -25.06 48.65
CA VAL A 406 2.17 -23.90 47.86
C VAL A 406 2.02 -24.38 46.44
N GLY A 407 0.76 -24.49 45.99
CA GLY A 407 0.38 -24.88 44.67
C GLY A 407 0.90 -23.93 43.58
N ASN A 408 1.98 -24.32 42.94
CA ASN A 408 2.40 -23.84 41.64
C ASN A 408 1.61 -24.58 40.57
N GLY A 409 0.42 -24.15 40.25
CA GLY A 409 -0.35 -24.87 39.28
C GLY A 409 -1.34 -24.03 38.52
N LYS A 410 -0.89 -23.02 37.80
CA LYS A 410 -1.69 -22.39 36.73
C LYS A 410 -0.87 -21.61 35.67
N CYS A 411 0.42 -21.36 35.86
CA CYS A 411 1.24 -20.69 34.83
C CYS A 411 1.71 -21.61 33.70
N SER A 412 1.66 -22.92 33.86
CA SER A 412 2.22 -23.85 32.86
C SER A 412 1.31 -24.10 31.65
N TYR A 413 -0.01 -23.95 31.79
CA TYR A 413 -0.94 -24.24 30.68
C TYR A 413 -0.96 -23.16 29.60
N GLN A 414 -0.86 -21.88 29.95
CA GLN A 414 -0.83 -20.80 28.94
C GLN A 414 0.54 -20.60 28.29
N GLU A 415 1.63 -20.86 29.04
CA GLU A 415 2.96 -20.92 28.43
C GLU A 415 3.11 -22.15 27.51
N ALA A 416 2.48 -23.27 27.84
CA ALA A 416 2.44 -24.46 26.99
C ALA A 416 1.65 -24.20 25.69
N GLU A 417 0.54 -23.44 25.71
CA GLU A 417 -0.18 -23.08 24.49
C GLU A 417 0.58 -22.07 23.62
N CYS A 418 1.27 -21.12 24.21
CA CYS A 418 2.17 -20.21 23.45
C CYS A 418 3.43 -20.94 22.94
N LEU A 419 3.92 -21.96 23.67
CA LEU A 419 5.04 -22.80 23.26
C LEU A 419 4.61 -23.88 22.29
N ALA A 420 3.39 -24.43 22.40
CA ALA A 420 2.79 -25.32 21.41
C ALA A 420 2.55 -24.60 20.08
N GLY A 421 2.15 -23.32 20.09
CA GLY A 421 2.15 -22.49 18.90
C GLY A 421 3.55 -22.30 18.28
N LYS A 422 4.62 -22.34 19.08
CA LYS A 422 6.00 -22.36 18.60
C LYS A 422 6.46 -23.75 18.11
N GLY A 423 5.95 -24.82 18.70
CA GLY A 423 6.18 -26.20 18.28
C GLY A 423 5.53 -26.48 16.94
N ASP A 424 4.28 -26.08 16.76
CA ASP A 424 3.55 -26.18 15.49
C ASP A 424 4.21 -25.37 14.37
N ILE A 425 4.84 -24.24 14.68
CA ILE A 425 5.61 -23.45 13.70
C ILE A 425 6.88 -24.21 13.29
N LYS A 426 7.57 -24.90 14.22
CA LYS A 426 8.76 -25.70 13.88
C LYS A 426 8.42 -26.97 13.10
N GLU A 427 7.34 -27.65 13.44
CA GLU A 427 6.88 -28.84 12.72
C GLU A 427 6.29 -28.46 11.35
N GLN A 428 5.65 -27.33 11.22
CA GLN A 428 5.20 -26.76 9.95
C GLN A 428 6.37 -26.23 9.10
N ASP A 429 7.45 -25.74 9.71
CA ASP A 429 8.69 -25.34 9.02
C ASP A 429 9.41 -26.57 8.43
N LEU A 430 9.43 -27.71 9.12
CA LEU A 430 9.95 -28.99 8.61
C LEU A 430 9.11 -29.50 7.43
N ILE A 431 7.80 -29.46 7.52
CA ILE A 431 6.89 -29.85 6.42
C ILE A 431 7.03 -28.91 5.22
N MET A 432 7.32 -27.63 5.46
CA MET A 432 7.56 -26.63 4.41
C MET A 432 8.92 -26.84 3.72
N GLU A 433 9.94 -27.24 4.46
CA GLU A 433 11.28 -27.55 3.90
C GLU A 433 11.23 -28.78 2.98
N ASP A 434 10.45 -29.80 3.35
CA ASP A 434 10.20 -30.96 2.48
C ASP A 434 9.35 -30.64 1.25
N LEU A 435 8.39 -29.70 1.37
CA LEU A 435 7.59 -29.24 0.24
C LEU A 435 8.39 -28.33 -0.71
N GLU A 436 9.39 -27.61 -0.21
CA GLU A 436 10.29 -26.79 -1.02
C GLU A 436 11.30 -27.66 -1.78
N LYS A 437 11.79 -28.76 -1.18
CA LYS A 437 12.62 -29.77 -1.86
C LYS A 437 11.86 -30.48 -2.98
N VAL A 438 10.55 -30.72 -2.80
CA VAL A 438 9.67 -31.29 -3.86
C VAL A 438 9.30 -30.26 -4.93
N SER A 439 9.39 -28.96 -4.63
CA SER A 439 9.18 -27.85 -5.61
C SER A 439 10.43 -27.57 -6.44
N GLN A 440 11.59 -28.17 -6.09
CA GLN A 440 12.86 -27.99 -6.80
C GLN A 440 13.16 -29.16 -7.77
N ILE A 441 12.30 -30.17 -7.80
CA ILE A 441 12.25 -31.22 -8.82
C ILE A 441 11.07 -30.85 -9.76
#